data_be58e70791a8e34307f3d80a4a7497f5
#
_entry.id   be58e70791a8e34307f3d80a4a7497f5
#
_cell.length_a   1.000
_cell.length_b   1.000
_cell.length_c   1.000
_cell.angle_alpha   90.00
_cell.angle_beta   90.00
_cell.angle_gamma   90.00
#
_symmetry.space_group_name_H-M   'P 1'
#
loop_
_entity.id
_entity.type
_entity.pdbx_description
1 polymer ?
#
loop_
_entity_poly.entity_id
_entity_poly.type
_entity_poly.pdbx_seq_one_letter_code
_entity_poly.pdbx_strand_id
1 'polypeptide(L)'
;MPTHHPWPPGLPVHAATVVPGRRAALLAALTSLTGGLSACGTPLPAISWLRLPADGADPIDPIEASAQRPGSASPVWQLMAPVSLPGHLHRDALLVPQGAAGLQPLGGARWAEPLRDAVPRLLRTDLSRTLGTPVWTAPLPPGVTPTRQLRVDFGALDVTPDGRGVSLQARWSVADPSGATAPRVADAAFVTNAGGADAQALAVAHRQALQQLARRIAVWLAAGTV
;
A
#
# COMPACT_ATOMS: atom_id res chain seq x y z
N MET A 1 -26.19 -77.45 -1.60
CA MET A 1 -25.85 -78.29 -0.46
C MET A 1 -25.16 -77.36 0.57
N PRO A 2 -25.76 -77.13 1.70
CA PRO A 2 -25.16 -76.29 2.75
C PRO A 2 -24.49 -77.21 3.77
N THR A 3 -23.29 -76.92 4.14
CA THR A 3 -22.52 -77.60 5.19
C THR A 3 -22.70 -76.87 6.53
N HIS A 4 -23.28 -77.61 7.47
CA HIS A 4 -23.40 -77.23 8.88
C HIS A 4 -22.06 -77.29 9.60
N HIS A 5 -21.76 -76.23 10.37
CA HIS A 5 -20.69 -76.26 11.41
C HIS A 5 -21.35 -76.26 12.79
N PRO A 6 -20.95 -77.11 13.70
CA PRO A 6 -21.50 -77.14 15.06
C PRO A 6 -20.86 -76.15 16.03
N TRP A 7 -21.65 -75.76 16.98
CA TRP A 7 -21.37 -74.84 18.10
C TRP A 7 -20.68 -75.60 19.21
N PRO A 8 -19.61 -74.99 19.89
CA PRO A 8 -19.03 -75.59 21.08
C PRO A 8 -19.79 -75.16 22.37
N PRO A 9 -19.84 -76.03 23.39
CA PRO A 9 -20.50 -75.74 24.66
C PRO A 9 -19.54 -75.19 25.70
N GLY A 10 -20.09 -74.43 26.68
CA GLY A 10 -19.53 -74.36 28.01
C GLY A 10 -18.98 -73.02 28.46
N LEU A 11 -19.78 -72.20 29.09
CA LEU A 11 -19.34 -71.07 29.92
C LEU A 11 -19.33 -71.47 31.39
N PRO A 12 -18.27 -71.19 32.18
CA PRO A 12 -18.28 -71.28 33.63
C PRO A 12 -18.87 -69.98 34.21
N VAL A 13 -19.78 -70.12 35.17
CA VAL A 13 -20.37 -69.08 35.98
C VAL A 13 -19.31 -68.57 36.96
N HIS A 14 -18.91 -67.35 36.88
CA HIS A 14 -18.09 -66.70 37.89
C HIS A 14 -18.90 -65.72 38.71
N ALA A 15 -18.72 -65.83 40.01
CA ALA A 15 -19.40 -65.14 41.10
C ALA A 15 -19.27 -63.60 41.01
N ALA A 16 -20.35 -62.94 41.38
CA ALA A 16 -20.42 -61.47 41.50
C ALA A 16 -19.56 -61.00 42.68
N THR A 17 -18.50 -60.29 42.39
CA THR A 17 -17.78 -59.48 43.39
C THR A 17 -18.41 -58.07 43.43
N VAL A 18 -19.00 -57.73 44.53
CA VAL A 18 -19.52 -56.39 44.84
C VAL A 18 -18.35 -55.46 45.04
N VAL A 19 -18.17 -54.47 44.15
CA VAL A 19 -17.17 -53.40 44.30
C VAL A 19 -17.89 -52.16 44.89
N PRO A 20 -17.58 -51.75 46.11
CA PRO A 20 -18.07 -50.49 46.65
C PRO A 20 -17.22 -49.33 46.13
N GLY A 21 -17.81 -48.33 45.46
CA GLY A 21 -17.02 -47.14 45.12
C GLY A 21 -17.55 -46.26 43.98
N ARG A 22 -18.77 -46.48 43.48
CA ARG A 22 -19.30 -45.66 42.37
C ARG A 22 -19.57 -44.18 42.69
N ARG A 23 -19.54 -43.77 43.97
CA ARG A 23 -19.77 -42.37 44.39
C ARG A 23 -18.47 -41.55 44.46
N ALA A 24 -17.32 -42.15 44.60
CA ALA A 24 -16.05 -41.45 44.64
C ALA A 24 -15.49 -41.11 43.22
N ALA A 25 -15.81 -41.90 42.20
CA ALA A 25 -15.37 -41.68 40.81
C ALA A 25 -16.10 -40.55 40.10
N LEU A 26 -17.34 -40.23 40.53
CA LEU A 26 -18.13 -39.13 39.90
C LEU A 26 -17.72 -37.75 40.40
N LEU A 27 -17.12 -37.61 41.56
CA LEU A 27 -16.65 -36.33 42.07
C LEU A 27 -15.25 -35.95 41.51
N ALA A 28 -14.43 -36.94 41.13
CA ALA A 28 -13.15 -36.67 40.53
C ALA A 28 -13.24 -36.29 39.03
N ALA A 29 -14.31 -36.69 38.32
CA ALA A 29 -14.52 -36.37 36.92
C ALA A 29 -15.08 -34.93 36.69
N LEU A 30 -15.71 -34.32 37.68
CA LEU A 30 -16.24 -32.96 37.56
C LEU A 30 -15.17 -31.86 37.77
N THR A 31 -14.07 -32.16 38.47
CA THR A 31 -12.99 -31.19 38.73
C THR A 31 -12.00 -31.06 37.60
N SER A 32 -11.94 -32.01 36.70
CA SER A 32 -11.05 -31.95 35.54
C SER A 32 -11.62 -31.24 34.31
N LEU A 33 -12.91 -30.86 34.33
CA LEU A 33 -13.55 -30.17 33.16
C LEU A 33 -13.49 -28.64 33.23
N THR A 34 -13.02 -28.06 34.34
CA THR A 34 -12.93 -26.61 34.51
C THR A 34 -11.56 -26.03 34.11
N GLY A 35 -10.56 -26.88 33.78
CA GLY A 35 -9.23 -26.43 33.39
C GLY A 35 -9.02 -26.19 31.90
N GLY A 36 -10.00 -26.51 31.05
CA GLY A 36 -9.82 -26.53 29.58
C GLY A 36 -10.29 -25.32 28.79
N LEU A 37 -10.85 -24.30 29.44
CA LEU A 37 -11.34 -23.07 28.77
C LEU A 37 -10.35 -21.89 28.88
N SER A 38 -9.04 -22.17 29.00
CA SER A 38 -8.06 -21.15 28.62
C SER A 38 -8.12 -21.02 27.09
N ALA A 39 -9.19 -20.38 26.61
CA ALA A 39 -9.34 -20.04 25.22
C ALA A 39 -8.05 -19.35 24.78
N CYS A 40 -7.36 -19.92 23.80
CA CYS A 40 -6.34 -19.28 22.99
C CYS A 40 -7.00 -18.10 22.28
N GLY A 41 -7.22 -17.01 23.00
CA GLY A 41 -7.46 -15.70 22.41
C GLY A 41 -6.14 -15.27 21.80
N THR A 42 -5.85 -15.69 20.56
CA THR A 42 -4.82 -15.02 19.77
C THR A 42 -5.22 -13.55 19.72
N PRO A 43 -4.43 -12.64 20.32
CA PRO A 43 -4.75 -11.22 20.25
C PRO A 43 -4.85 -10.86 18.77
N LEU A 44 -5.96 -10.25 18.37
CA LEU A 44 -6.11 -9.69 17.03
C LEU A 44 -4.92 -8.76 16.80
N PRO A 45 -4.24 -8.86 15.66
CA PRO A 45 -3.11 -7.99 15.37
C PRO A 45 -3.56 -6.53 15.48
N ALA A 46 -2.84 -5.75 16.26
CA ALA A 46 -3.12 -4.33 16.42
C ALA A 46 -3.05 -3.64 15.06
N ILE A 47 -4.06 -2.83 14.74
CA ILE A 47 -4.05 -2.03 13.51
C ILE A 47 -3.07 -0.89 13.70
N SER A 48 -2.13 -0.77 12.76
CA SER A 48 -1.16 0.32 12.68
C SER A 48 -1.53 1.24 11.53
N TRP A 49 -1.85 2.50 11.85
CA TRP A 49 -2.19 3.50 10.85
C TRP A 49 -0.93 4.19 10.33
N LEU A 50 -0.76 4.16 9.02
CA LEU A 50 0.34 4.77 8.29
C LEU A 50 -0.13 6.01 7.55
N ARG A 51 0.74 7.00 7.47
CA ARG A 51 0.57 8.14 6.57
C ARG A 51 1.81 8.28 5.68
N LEU A 52 1.64 8.81 4.49
CA LEU A 52 2.78 9.32 3.72
C LEU A 52 3.24 10.62 4.40
N PRO A 53 4.49 10.70 4.91
CA PRO A 53 4.97 11.91 5.57
C PRO A 53 4.83 13.13 4.67
N ALA A 54 4.34 14.26 5.21
CA ALA A 54 4.22 15.50 4.43
C ALA A 54 5.60 16.08 4.10
N ASP A 55 6.50 16.00 5.09
CA ASP A 55 7.88 16.44 4.96
C ASP A 55 8.71 15.22 4.55
N GLY A 56 9.24 15.25 3.34
CA GLY A 56 10.16 14.22 2.87
C GLY A 56 11.47 14.29 3.65
N ALA A 57 12.12 13.14 3.82
CA ALA A 57 13.38 13.04 4.55
C ALA A 57 14.52 13.90 3.94
N ASP A 58 14.43 14.24 2.67
CA ASP A 58 15.39 15.09 2.00
C ASP A 58 14.80 16.46 1.68
N PRO A 59 15.48 17.57 1.98
CA PRO A 59 15.17 18.87 1.42
C PRO A 59 15.13 18.73 -0.10
N ILE A 60 14.00 19.06 -0.72
CA ILE A 60 13.96 19.21 -2.18
C ILE A 60 14.54 20.57 -2.45
N ASP A 61 15.81 20.62 -2.88
CA ASP A 61 16.36 21.85 -3.42
C ASP A 61 15.51 22.24 -4.63
N PRO A 62 15.03 23.48 -4.69
CA PRO A 62 14.44 23.96 -5.93
C PRO A 62 15.48 23.70 -7.03
N ILE A 63 15.09 23.01 -8.09
CA ILE A 63 15.93 23.04 -9.30
C ILE A 63 16.02 24.52 -9.61
N GLU A 64 17.25 25.06 -9.59
CA GLU A 64 17.49 26.46 -9.90
C GLU A 64 16.65 26.76 -11.13
N ALA A 65 15.60 27.57 -10.91
CA ALA A 65 14.62 27.83 -11.96
C ALA A 65 15.44 28.34 -13.10
N SER A 66 15.58 27.51 -14.12
CA SER A 66 16.46 27.77 -15.29
C SER A 66 16.26 29.21 -15.62
N ALA A 67 17.32 30.00 -15.52
CA ALA A 67 17.28 31.46 -15.53
C ALA A 67 16.21 31.93 -16.48
N GLN A 68 15.07 32.36 -15.91
CA GLN A 68 13.91 32.78 -16.68
C GLN A 68 14.43 33.87 -17.57
N ARG A 69 14.36 33.66 -18.88
CA ARG A 69 14.69 34.73 -19.83
C ARG A 69 13.89 35.95 -19.43
N PRO A 70 14.53 37.10 -19.19
CA PRO A 70 13.81 38.31 -18.84
C PRO A 70 12.72 38.55 -19.91
N GLY A 71 11.45 38.54 -19.49
CA GLY A 71 10.31 38.83 -20.39
C GLY A 71 9.34 37.67 -20.66
N SER A 72 9.61 36.40 -20.27
CA SER A 72 8.61 35.34 -20.39
C SER A 72 7.81 35.20 -19.09
N ALA A 73 6.49 35.31 -19.16
CA ALA A 73 5.62 35.01 -18.02
C ALA A 73 5.81 33.55 -17.58
N SER A 74 5.98 33.32 -16.28
CA SER A 74 6.08 31.97 -15.71
C SER A 74 4.84 31.16 -16.09
N PRO A 75 5.01 29.89 -16.50
CA PRO A 75 3.86 29.04 -16.84
C PRO A 75 2.99 28.79 -15.62
N VAL A 76 1.66 28.86 -15.82
CA VAL A 76 0.67 28.46 -14.82
C VAL A 76 0.35 26.98 -15.00
N TRP A 77 0.79 26.17 -14.06
CA TRP A 77 0.68 24.71 -14.12
C TRP A 77 -0.62 24.21 -13.51
N GLN A 78 -1.29 23.29 -14.18
CA GLN A 78 -2.40 22.51 -13.65
C GLN A 78 -2.08 21.04 -13.67
N LEU A 79 -2.10 20.39 -12.51
CA LEU A 79 -2.11 18.92 -12.42
C LEU A 79 -3.54 18.44 -12.67
N MET A 80 -3.72 17.64 -13.71
CA MET A 80 -5.01 17.09 -14.10
C MET A 80 -5.46 16.00 -13.11
N ALA A 81 -6.69 16.10 -12.65
CA ALA A 81 -7.32 15.10 -11.79
C ALA A 81 -8.37 14.29 -12.61
N PRO A 82 -8.63 13.03 -12.23
CA PRO A 82 -7.89 12.26 -11.22
C PRO A 82 -6.50 11.83 -11.73
N VAL A 83 -5.54 11.72 -10.80
CA VAL A 83 -4.29 11.00 -11.07
C VAL A 83 -4.61 9.50 -11.06
N SER A 84 -4.28 8.82 -12.15
CA SER A 84 -4.56 7.38 -12.29
C SER A 84 -3.62 6.55 -11.43
N LEU A 85 -4.18 5.64 -10.63
CA LEU A 85 -3.45 4.67 -9.80
C LEU A 85 -3.95 3.26 -10.10
N PRO A 86 -3.08 2.23 -10.02
CA PRO A 86 -3.51 0.83 -10.08
C PRO A 86 -4.59 0.51 -9.04
N GLY A 87 -5.59 -0.28 -9.44
CA GLY A 87 -6.79 -0.54 -8.63
C GLY A 87 -6.54 -1.17 -7.26
N HIS A 88 -5.47 -1.97 -7.12
CA HIS A 88 -5.10 -2.57 -5.83
C HIS A 88 -4.62 -1.52 -4.80
N LEU A 89 -4.16 -0.35 -5.24
CA LEU A 89 -3.78 0.78 -4.37
C LEU A 89 -4.97 1.59 -3.85
N HIS A 90 -6.19 1.25 -4.27
CA HIS A 90 -7.40 1.87 -3.70
C HIS A 90 -7.80 1.25 -2.36
N ARG A 91 -7.09 0.23 -1.89
CA ARG A 91 -7.30 -0.38 -0.58
C ARG A 91 -6.60 0.42 0.51
N ASP A 92 -7.11 0.31 1.73
CA ASP A 92 -6.50 0.92 2.92
C ASP A 92 -5.28 0.14 3.45
N ALA A 93 -5.13 -1.14 3.06
CA ALA A 93 -4.01 -1.97 3.49
C ALA A 93 -2.72 -1.61 2.75
N LEU A 94 -1.60 -1.58 3.48
CA LEU A 94 -0.27 -1.67 2.86
C LEU A 94 -0.09 -3.10 2.37
N LEU A 95 -0.01 -3.27 1.04
CA LEU A 95 0.12 -4.57 0.39
C LEU A 95 1.58 -4.88 0.10
N VAL A 96 1.96 -6.13 0.34
CA VAL A 96 3.26 -6.67 -0.02
C VAL A 96 3.10 -7.87 -0.95
N PRO A 97 4.04 -8.11 -1.86
CA PRO A 97 4.00 -9.26 -2.75
C PRO A 97 4.01 -10.58 -2.00
N GLN A 98 3.24 -11.54 -2.50
CA GLN A 98 3.21 -12.94 -2.02
C GLN A 98 3.29 -13.87 -3.22
N GLY A 99 4.45 -14.48 -3.43
CA GLY A 99 4.70 -15.29 -4.63
C GLY A 99 4.70 -14.46 -5.91
N ALA A 100 4.42 -15.11 -7.04
CA ALA A 100 4.55 -14.49 -8.36
C ALA A 100 3.39 -13.52 -8.72
N ALA A 101 2.20 -13.69 -8.14
CA ALA A 101 1.00 -12.93 -8.52
C ALA A 101 0.13 -12.53 -7.32
N GLY A 102 0.46 -12.98 -6.11
CA GLY A 102 -0.31 -12.67 -4.91
C GLY A 102 0.11 -11.33 -4.27
N LEU A 103 -0.85 -10.71 -3.58
CA LEU A 103 -0.64 -9.58 -2.71
C LEU A 103 -1.29 -9.88 -1.35
N GLN A 104 -0.60 -9.56 -0.26
CA GLN A 104 -1.13 -9.72 1.09
C GLN A 104 -0.96 -8.43 1.90
N PRO A 105 -1.89 -8.15 2.82
CA PRO A 105 -1.74 -7.05 3.77
C PRO A 105 -0.53 -7.28 4.70
N LEU A 106 0.28 -6.26 4.90
CA LEU A 106 1.39 -6.31 5.85
C LEU A 106 0.87 -6.09 7.28
N GLY A 107 0.84 -7.16 8.08
CA GLY A 107 0.73 -7.15 9.53
C GLY A 107 -0.19 -6.12 10.18
N GLY A 108 -1.42 -5.91 9.68
CA GLY A 108 -2.36 -4.92 10.24
C GLY A 108 -2.07 -3.47 9.83
N ALA A 109 -1.06 -3.23 9.01
CA ALA A 109 -0.72 -1.88 8.51
C ALA A 109 -1.79 -1.36 7.54
N ARG A 110 -2.29 -0.15 7.81
CA ARG A 110 -3.34 0.51 7.05
C ARG A 110 -2.96 1.95 6.74
N TRP A 111 -3.31 2.42 5.56
CA TRP A 111 -3.20 3.83 5.22
C TRP A 111 -4.28 4.64 5.96
N ALA A 112 -3.87 5.66 6.68
CA ALA A 112 -4.79 6.57 7.39
C ALA A 112 -5.57 7.48 6.44
N GLU A 113 -5.06 7.67 5.21
CA GLU A 113 -5.69 8.40 4.13
C GLU A 113 -5.60 7.53 2.86
N PRO A 114 -6.67 7.40 2.06
CA PRO A 114 -6.60 6.67 0.80
C PRO A 114 -5.48 7.20 -0.12
N LEU A 115 -4.68 6.31 -0.69
CA LEU A 115 -3.58 6.72 -1.58
C LEU A 115 -4.06 7.52 -2.80
N ARG A 116 -5.28 7.27 -3.28
CA ARG A 116 -5.90 8.04 -4.38
C ARG A 116 -6.05 9.54 -4.06
N ASP A 117 -6.10 9.89 -2.75
CA ASP A 117 -6.24 11.28 -2.27
C ASP A 117 -4.87 11.83 -1.84
N ALA A 118 -4.07 11.01 -1.14
CA ALA A 118 -2.74 11.39 -0.65
C ALA A 118 -1.75 11.63 -1.80
N VAL A 119 -1.70 10.73 -2.79
CA VAL A 119 -0.72 10.78 -3.89
C VAL A 119 -0.84 12.05 -4.73
N PRO A 120 -2.01 12.41 -5.27
CA PRO A 120 -2.14 13.65 -6.06
C PRO A 120 -1.85 14.91 -5.24
N ARG A 121 -2.28 14.94 -3.97
CA ARG A 121 -2.02 16.06 -3.07
C ARG A 121 -0.52 16.27 -2.82
N LEU A 122 0.20 15.20 -2.51
CA LEU A 122 1.64 15.24 -2.25
C LEU A 122 2.44 15.53 -3.51
N LEU A 123 2.08 14.87 -4.63
CA LEU A 123 2.73 15.12 -5.92
C LEU A 123 2.58 16.58 -6.36
N ARG A 124 1.39 17.17 -6.19
CA ARG A 124 1.18 18.60 -6.45
C ARG A 124 2.09 19.48 -5.59
N THR A 125 2.19 19.17 -4.31
CA THR A 125 3.05 19.92 -3.36
C THR A 125 4.52 19.81 -3.76
N ASP A 126 5.00 18.61 -4.08
CA ASP A 126 6.38 18.39 -4.49
C ASP A 126 6.71 19.07 -5.82
N LEU A 127 5.81 18.97 -6.79
CA LEU A 127 5.95 19.68 -8.06
C LEU A 127 5.99 21.19 -7.87
N SER A 128 5.11 21.75 -7.03
CA SER A 128 5.14 23.20 -6.74
C SER A 128 6.45 23.63 -6.13
N ARG A 129 6.99 22.83 -5.20
CA ARG A 129 8.26 23.09 -4.54
C ARG A 129 9.44 22.99 -5.52
N THR A 130 9.46 21.92 -6.33
CA THR A 130 10.56 21.66 -7.26
C THR A 130 10.57 22.62 -8.46
N LEU A 131 9.39 23.04 -8.94
CA LEU A 131 9.27 24.01 -10.04
C LEU A 131 9.41 25.46 -9.57
N GLY A 132 9.39 25.72 -8.25
CA GLY A 132 9.41 27.08 -7.70
C GLY A 132 8.18 27.92 -8.04
N THR A 133 7.08 27.29 -8.48
CA THR A 133 5.84 27.94 -8.88
C THR A 133 4.63 27.10 -8.47
N PRO A 134 3.47 27.73 -8.14
CA PRO A 134 2.29 26.99 -7.75
C PRO A 134 1.81 26.03 -8.87
N VAL A 135 1.51 24.79 -8.47
CA VAL A 135 0.80 23.81 -9.31
C VAL A 135 -0.62 23.69 -8.79
N TRP A 136 -1.57 23.91 -9.63
CA TRP A 136 -3.00 23.95 -9.28
C TRP A 136 -3.66 22.60 -9.61
N THR A 137 -4.77 22.32 -8.93
CA THR A 137 -5.73 21.26 -9.29
C THR A 137 -7.12 21.87 -9.39
N ALA A 138 -8.02 21.27 -10.15
CA ALA A 138 -9.40 21.72 -10.19
C ALA A 138 -10.11 21.47 -8.83
N PRO A 139 -11.04 22.37 -8.39
CA PRO A 139 -11.42 23.64 -9.04
C PRO A 139 -10.32 24.69 -8.91
N LEU A 140 -10.13 25.48 -9.96
CA LEU A 140 -9.13 26.54 -9.97
C LEU A 140 -9.64 27.78 -9.22
N PRO A 141 -8.74 28.54 -8.54
CA PRO A 141 -9.12 29.82 -7.97
C PRO A 141 -9.59 30.82 -9.04
N PRO A 142 -10.47 31.77 -8.70
CA PRO A 142 -10.88 32.83 -9.62
C PRO A 142 -9.67 33.59 -10.20
N GLY A 143 -9.69 33.84 -11.51
CA GLY A 143 -8.60 34.54 -12.20
C GLY A 143 -7.38 33.70 -12.55
N VAL A 144 -7.30 32.45 -12.12
CA VAL A 144 -6.20 31.53 -12.48
C VAL A 144 -6.56 30.80 -13.77
N THR A 145 -5.81 31.07 -14.85
CA THR A 145 -5.93 30.37 -16.14
C THR A 145 -4.67 29.57 -16.41
N PRO A 146 -4.75 28.22 -16.46
CA PRO A 146 -3.59 27.39 -16.72
C PRO A 146 -3.07 27.60 -18.14
N THR A 147 -1.76 27.67 -18.29
CA THR A 147 -1.08 27.68 -19.58
C THR A 147 -0.43 26.34 -19.91
N ARG A 148 -0.33 25.45 -18.92
CA ARG A 148 0.21 24.08 -19.07
C ARG A 148 -0.59 23.11 -18.23
N GLN A 149 -0.97 21.99 -18.81
CA GLN A 149 -1.65 20.89 -18.14
C GLN A 149 -0.73 19.67 -18.05
N LEU A 150 -0.50 19.20 -16.85
CA LEU A 150 0.28 17.98 -16.55
C LEU A 150 -0.70 16.86 -16.18
N ARG A 151 -0.67 15.76 -16.92
CA ARG A 151 -1.35 14.50 -16.59
C ARG A 151 -0.31 13.50 -16.13
N VAL A 152 -0.62 12.74 -15.07
CA VAL A 152 0.25 11.68 -14.55
C VAL A 152 -0.57 10.43 -14.34
N ASP A 153 -0.07 9.31 -14.88
CA ASP A 153 -0.67 7.98 -14.78
C ASP A 153 0.36 7.03 -14.18
N PHE A 154 0.03 6.40 -13.06
CA PHE A 154 0.89 5.42 -12.40
C PHE A 154 0.61 4.03 -12.96
N GLY A 155 1.64 3.37 -13.44
CA GLY A 155 1.60 1.94 -13.79
C GLY A 155 1.90 1.04 -12.60
N ALA A 156 2.74 1.52 -11.66
CA ALA A 156 3.05 0.85 -10.40
C ALA A 156 3.44 1.85 -9.32
N LEU A 157 3.13 1.51 -8.08
CA LEU A 157 3.63 2.14 -6.86
C LEU A 157 3.58 1.06 -5.77
N ASP A 158 4.40 0.04 -5.92
CA ASP A 158 4.28 -1.23 -5.21
C ASP A 158 5.54 -1.55 -4.41
N VAL A 159 5.37 -2.26 -3.31
CA VAL A 159 6.49 -2.83 -2.59
C VAL A 159 7.21 -3.83 -3.50
N THR A 160 8.55 -3.79 -3.49
CA THR A 160 9.38 -4.72 -4.27
C THR A 160 9.22 -6.17 -3.81
N PRO A 161 9.49 -7.18 -4.67
CA PRO A 161 9.34 -8.59 -4.31
C PRO A 161 10.17 -9.04 -3.09
N ASP A 162 11.30 -8.38 -2.82
CA ASP A 162 12.14 -8.62 -1.65
C ASP A 162 11.63 -7.93 -0.38
N GLY A 163 10.57 -7.11 -0.47
CA GLY A 163 9.98 -6.37 0.64
C GLY A 163 10.83 -5.21 1.17
N ARG A 164 11.87 -4.79 0.46
CA ARG A 164 12.87 -3.82 0.94
C ARG A 164 12.87 -2.50 0.17
N GLY A 165 11.91 -2.28 -0.68
CA GLY A 165 11.81 -1.07 -1.48
C GLY A 165 10.43 -0.85 -2.05
N VAL A 166 10.31 0.21 -2.81
CA VAL A 166 9.11 0.57 -3.56
C VAL A 166 9.48 0.77 -5.02
N SER A 167 8.83 0.01 -5.89
CA SER A 167 8.91 0.16 -7.33
C SER A 167 7.87 1.18 -7.79
N LEU A 168 8.30 2.19 -8.52
CA LEU A 168 7.42 3.17 -9.14
C LEU A 168 7.57 3.11 -10.65
N GLN A 169 6.44 3.05 -11.35
CA GLN A 169 6.35 3.27 -12.79
C GLN A 169 5.28 4.33 -13.03
N ALA A 170 5.61 5.35 -13.78
CA ALA A 170 4.68 6.40 -14.13
C ALA A 170 4.94 6.90 -15.55
N ARG A 171 3.87 7.31 -16.21
CA ARG A 171 3.88 8.05 -17.46
C ARG A 171 3.24 9.41 -17.23
N TRP A 172 3.78 10.43 -17.86
CA TRP A 172 3.17 11.76 -17.80
C TRP A 172 3.16 12.41 -19.16
N SER A 173 2.24 13.35 -19.30
CA SER A 173 2.14 14.19 -20.49
C SER A 173 1.90 15.63 -20.10
N VAL A 174 2.47 16.53 -20.93
CA VAL A 174 2.21 17.97 -20.81
C VAL A 174 1.57 18.46 -22.11
N ALA A 175 0.48 19.19 -21.96
CA ALA A 175 -0.26 19.78 -23.04
C ALA A 175 -0.46 21.28 -22.80
N ASP A 176 -0.60 22.00 -23.90
CA ASP A 176 -1.17 23.35 -23.91
C ASP A 176 -2.70 23.24 -23.89
N PRO A 177 -3.42 23.91 -22.97
CA PRO A 177 -4.87 23.86 -22.92
C PRO A 177 -5.55 24.34 -24.20
N SER A 178 -4.89 25.21 -25.00
CA SER A 178 -5.41 25.66 -26.29
C SER A 178 -5.37 24.61 -27.39
N GLY A 179 -4.60 23.52 -27.18
CA GLY A 179 -4.37 22.50 -28.20
C GLY A 179 -3.46 22.93 -29.35
N ALA A 180 -2.81 24.09 -29.24
CA ALA A 180 -1.97 24.64 -30.30
C ALA A 180 -0.72 23.79 -30.57
N THR A 181 -0.27 23.01 -29.59
CA THR A 181 0.91 22.13 -29.72
C THR A 181 0.56 20.70 -29.33
N ALA A 182 1.20 19.74 -30.00
CA ALA A 182 1.05 18.32 -29.62
C ALA A 182 1.56 18.08 -28.17
N PRO A 183 0.88 17.22 -27.40
CA PRO A 183 1.33 16.88 -26.07
C PRO A 183 2.71 16.24 -26.09
N ARG A 184 3.57 16.66 -25.17
CA ARG A 184 4.84 15.99 -24.90
C ARG A 184 4.60 14.89 -23.88
N VAL A 185 5.18 13.71 -24.10
CA VAL A 185 5.00 12.53 -23.25
C VAL A 185 6.36 12.00 -22.80
N ALA A 186 6.42 11.54 -21.55
CA ALA A 186 7.57 10.82 -21.02
C ALA A 186 7.11 9.81 -19.97
N ASP A 187 8.02 8.91 -19.60
CA ASP A 187 7.81 7.93 -18.55
C ASP A 187 9.07 7.72 -17.70
N ALA A 188 8.91 7.10 -16.56
CA ALA A 188 10.01 6.65 -15.72
C ALA A 188 9.62 5.39 -14.96
N ALA A 189 10.63 4.54 -14.76
CA ALA A 189 10.57 3.40 -13.88
C ALA A 189 11.82 3.38 -12.98
N PHE A 190 11.64 3.18 -11.68
CA PHE A 190 12.75 3.12 -10.73
C PHE A 190 12.31 2.45 -9.42
N VAL A 191 13.29 2.10 -8.61
CA VAL A 191 13.10 1.54 -7.27
C VAL A 191 13.70 2.48 -6.24
N THR A 192 12.99 2.66 -5.13
CA THR A 192 13.44 3.41 -3.95
C THR A 192 13.62 2.43 -2.80
N ASN A 193 14.82 2.38 -2.22
CA ASN A 193 15.11 1.52 -1.07
C ASN A 193 14.42 2.04 0.19
N ALA A 194 13.86 1.12 0.99
CA ALA A 194 13.13 1.46 2.21
C ALA A 194 14.01 1.54 3.47
N GLY A 195 15.25 1.06 3.42
CA GLY A 195 16.11 0.96 4.60
C GLY A 195 15.68 -0.10 5.61
N GLY A 196 14.49 -0.69 5.45
CA GLY A 196 13.91 -1.76 6.27
C GLY A 196 12.71 -2.39 5.57
N ALA A 197 12.21 -3.51 6.12
CA ALA A 197 11.05 -4.23 5.60
C ALA A 197 9.78 -4.00 6.46
N ASP A 198 9.86 -3.14 7.46
CA ASP A 198 8.72 -2.80 8.30
C ASP A 198 7.79 -1.76 7.61
N ALA A 199 6.58 -1.67 8.12
CA ALA A 199 5.54 -0.84 7.53
C ALA A 199 5.90 0.66 7.51
N GLN A 200 6.61 1.14 8.51
CA GLN A 200 7.06 2.53 8.59
C GLN A 200 8.11 2.83 7.51
N ALA A 201 9.14 1.98 7.41
CA ALA A 201 10.19 2.11 6.40
C ALA A 201 9.62 2.09 4.97
N LEU A 202 8.65 1.19 4.72
CA LEU A 202 7.97 1.11 3.43
C LEU A 202 7.10 2.36 3.14
N ALA A 203 6.42 2.91 4.15
CA ALA A 203 5.65 4.15 3.97
C ALA A 203 6.55 5.35 3.64
N VAL A 204 7.73 5.45 4.28
CA VAL A 204 8.75 6.44 3.95
C VAL A 204 9.26 6.25 2.53
N ALA A 205 9.53 5.01 2.11
CA ALA A 205 9.98 4.71 0.74
C ALA A 205 8.93 5.09 -0.33
N HIS A 206 7.63 4.85 -0.07
CA HIS A 206 6.56 5.34 -0.94
C HIS A 206 6.61 6.87 -1.09
N ARG A 207 6.84 7.57 0.02
CA ARG A 207 6.95 9.04 0.00
C ARG A 207 8.16 9.51 -0.79
N GLN A 208 9.32 8.88 -0.59
CA GLN A 208 10.55 9.18 -1.33
C GLN A 208 10.40 8.91 -2.83
N ALA A 209 9.70 7.82 -3.20
CA ALA A 209 9.42 7.52 -4.60
C ALA A 209 8.58 8.63 -5.26
N LEU A 210 7.57 9.17 -4.59
CA LEU A 210 6.79 10.30 -5.11
C LEU A 210 7.63 11.56 -5.27
N GLN A 211 8.52 11.88 -4.33
CA GLN A 211 9.43 13.00 -4.43
C GLN A 211 10.40 12.85 -5.60
N GLN A 212 10.95 11.65 -5.77
CA GLN A 212 11.85 11.34 -6.88
C GLN A 212 11.12 11.48 -8.24
N LEU A 213 9.86 11.07 -8.33
CA LEU A 213 9.03 11.28 -9.51
C LEU A 213 8.85 12.78 -9.80
N ALA A 214 8.50 13.58 -8.80
CA ALA A 214 8.33 15.03 -8.96
C ALA A 214 9.62 15.70 -9.49
N ARG A 215 10.78 15.32 -8.93
CA ARG A 215 12.09 15.80 -9.43
C ARG A 215 12.34 15.40 -10.89
N ARG A 216 12.06 14.15 -11.26
CA ARG A 216 12.22 13.68 -12.65
C ARG A 216 11.33 14.43 -13.62
N ILE A 217 10.06 14.64 -13.26
CA ILE A 217 9.13 15.44 -14.05
C ILE A 217 9.69 16.87 -14.23
N ALA A 218 10.11 17.51 -13.13
CA ALA A 218 10.62 18.89 -13.20
C ALA A 218 11.87 19.02 -14.06
N VAL A 219 12.85 18.10 -13.94
CA VAL A 219 14.04 18.06 -14.81
C VAL A 219 13.64 17.91 -16.27
N TRP A 220 12.72 17.01 -16.58
CA TRP A 220 12.23 16.81 -17.94
C TRP A 220 11.50 18.03 -18.50
N LEU A 221 10.74 18.73 -17.66
CA LEU A 221 10.08 19.98 -18.04
C LEU A 221 11.12 21.06 -18.37
N ALA A 222 12.14 21.21 -17.53
CA ALA A 222 13.21 22.19 -17.76
C ALA A 222 14.00 21.91 -19.06
N ALA A 223 14.28 20.63 -19.36
CA ALA A 223 14.99 20.24 -20.58
C ALA A 223 14.22 20.50 -21.87
N GLY A 224 12.91 20.67 -21.81
CA GLY A 224 12.07 20.86 -23.00
C GLY A 224 11.66 22.31 -23.27
N THR A 225 12.22 23.26 -22.57
CA THR A 225 11.98 24.71 -22.75
C THR A 225 12.99 25.39 -23.70
N VAL A 226 13.75 24.59 -24.48
CA VAL A 226 14.65 25.10 -25.52
C VAL A 226 13.93 25.26 -26.85
#